data_bd1768998a36a5e8678f3572efb2b96e
#
_entry.id   bd1768998a36a5e8678f3572efb2b96e
#
_cell.length_a   1.000
_cell.length_b   1.000
_cell.length_c   1.000
_cell.angle_alpha   90.00
_cell.angle_beta   90.00
_cell.angle_gamma   90.00
#
_symmetry.space_group_name_H-M   'P 1'
#
loop_
_entity.id
_entity.type
_entity.pdbx_description
1 polymer ?
#
loop_
_entity_poly.entity_id
_entity_poly.type
_entity_poly.pdbx_seq_one_letter_code
_entity_poly.pdbx_strand_id
1 'polypeptide(L)'
;LAPLGREIGLVEVQIGAIISASSLTLFLVSPFWGRASDIWGRRKILLIGLFGYSAGTVMFAGVFQMALLGYLVPLTALILLILTRVANATVMAAVSPSANAYMADITTLEDRIKGMGAIGAAGNIGSILGPAIGGLLASISLLTPLYFSVLLTLAAAVLTLFALPVLPKATVIKKPPRLKYSDPRILPLVVAGVLLFMGFAIVQQTIAFRFQDELALSGIETAKVVGFSLMFSAAAALLVQLLVIPRLSVRPFVLLRISMPIMMIAFGIMALGHS
;
A
#
# COMPACT_ATOMS: atom_id res chain seq x y z
N LEU A 1 -2.97 -12.04 0.23
CA LEU A 1 -3.69 -12.51 -0.98
C LEU A 1 -3.24 -13.90 -1.43
N ALA A 2 -1.91 -14.20 -1.37
CA ALA A 2 -1.39 -15.48 -1.86
C ALA A 2 -2.09 -16.70 -1.23
N PRO A 3 -2.18 -16.84 0.11
CA PRO A 3 -2.89 -17.97 0.72
C PRO A 3 -4.35 -18.08 0.30
N LEU A 4 -5.08 -16.94 0.31
CA LEU A 4 -6.49 -16.90 -0.11
C LEU A 4 -6.68 -17.33 -1.57
N GLY A 5 -5.80 -16.88 -2.46
CA GLY A 5 -5.88 -17.22 -3.88
C GLY A 5 -5.68 -18.71 -4.13
N ARG A 6 -4.72 -19.33 -3.45
CA ARG A 6 -4.47 -20.78 -3.55
C ARG A 6 -5.62 -21.62 -3.00
N GLU A 7 -6.26 -21.20 -1.90
CA GLU A 7 -7.44 -21.88 -1.32
C GLU A 7 -8.61 -21.98 -2.31
N ILE A 8 -8.75 -21.03 -3.22
CA ILE A 8 -9.81 -21.04 -4.26
C ILE A 8 -9.31 -21.55 -5.62
N GLY A 9 -8.12 -22.17 -5.66
CA GLY A 9 -7.57 -22.80 -6.86
C GLY A 9 -6.94 -21.84 -7.87
N LEU A 10 -6.56 -20.62 -7.48
CA LEU A 10 -5.82 -19.68 -8.35
C LEU A 10 -4.32 -19.96 -8.33
N VAL A 11 -3.69 -19.87 -9.48
CA VAL A 11 -2.23 -19.95 -9.63
C VAL A 11 -1.58 -18.56 -9.39
N GLU A 12 -0.27 -18.57 -9.12
CA GLU A 12 0.51 -17.38 -8.76
C GLU A 12 0.39 -16.23 -9.76
N VAL A 13 0.40 -16.56 -11.07
CA VAL A 13 0.27 -15.58 -12.16
C VAL A 13 -1.09 -14.88 -12.09
N GLN A 14 -2.16 -15.59 -11.77
CA GLN A 14 -3.51 -15.04 -11.64
C GLN A 14 -3.60 -14.12 -10.42
N ILE A 15 -3.01 -14.50 -9.31
CA ILE A 15 -2.93 -13.66 -8.10
C ILE A 15 -2.10 -12.42 -8.38
N GLY A 16 -0.97 -12.58 -9.07
CA GLY A 16 -0.15 -11.48 -9.55
C GLY A 16 -0.90 -10.52 -10.47
N ALA A 17 -1.76 -11.04 -11.36
CA ALA A 17 -2.60 -10.22 -12.24
C ALA A 17 -3.60 -9.35 -11.47
N ILE A 18 -4.24 -9.86 -10.40
CA ILE A 18 -5.14 -9.09 -9.54
C ILE A 18 -4.39 -7.90 -8.91
N ILE A 19 -3.17 -8.13 -8.42
CA ILE A 19 -2.34 -7.11 -7.77
C ILE A 19 -1.86 -6.08 -8.80
N SER A 20 -1.39 -6.55 -9.96
CA SER A 20 -0.90 -5.68 -11.04
C SER A 20 -2.01 -4.79 -11.60
N ALA A 21 -3.21 -5.34 -11.81
CA ALA A 21 -4.38 -4.56 -12.22
C ALA A 21 -4.71 -3.45 -11.23
N SER A 22 -4.65 -3.72 -9.91
CA SER A 22 -4.83 -2.71 -8.88
C SER A 22 -3.79 -1.59 -8.95
N SER A 23 -2.51 -1.97 -9.04
CA SER A 23 -1.39 -1.02 -9.04
C SER A 23 -1.43 -0.13 -10.27
N LEU A 24 -1.75 -0.71 -11.43
CA LEU A 24 -1.92 0.04 -12.67
C LEU A 24 -3.10 1.03 -12.56
N THR A 25 -4.22 0.59 -12.00
CA THR A 25 -5.39 1.44 -11.78
C THR A 25 -5.05 2.60 -10.86
N LEU A 26 -4.38 2.35 -9.73
CA LEU A 26 -3.93 3.40 -8.80
C LEU A 26 -3.06 4.44 -9.50
N PHE A 27 -2.11 3.98 -10.32
CA PHE A 27 -1.21 4.86 -11.07
C PHE A 27 -1.97 5.74 -12.06
N LEU A 28 -2.86 5.15 -12.85
CA LEU A 28 -3.60 5.87 -13.89
C LEU A 28 -4.65 6.85 -13.33
N VAL A 29 -5.32 6.48 -12.24
CA VAL A 29 -6.47 7.22 -11.71
C VAL A 29 -6.07 8.25 -10.64
N SER A 30 -4.94 8.08 -9.95
CA SER A 30 -4.49 8.99 -8.90
C SER A 30 -4.38 10.46 -9.34
N PRO A 31 -3.85 10.81 -10.54
CA PRO A 31 -3.82 12.20 -11.00
C PRO A 31 -5.20 12.82 -11.24
N PHE A 32 -6.19 11.99 -11.61
CA PHE A 32 -7.58 12.45 -11.75
C PHE A 32 -8.16 12.88 -10.40
N TRP A 33 -8.00 12.04 -9.37
CA TRP A 33 -8.48 12.36 -8.02
C TRP A 33 -7.76 13.56 -7.39
N GLY A 34 -6.48 13.74 -7.68
CA GLY A 34 -5.76 14.93 -7.26
C GLY A 34 -6.43 16.21 -7.77
N ARG A 35 -6.78 16.25 -9.07
CA ARG A 35 -7.51 17.40 -9.68
C ARG A 35 -8.94 17.51 -9.17
N ALA A 36 -9.65 16.38 -9.06
CA ALA A 36 -11.01 16.36 -8.53
C ALA A 36 -11.06 16.93 -7.11
N SER A 37 -10.05 16.65 -6.28
CA SER A 37 -9.96 17.18 -4.92
C SER A 37 -9.72 18.70 -4.89
N ASP A 38 -9.03 19.28 -5.89
CA ASP A 38 -8.90 20.72 -6.05
C ASP A 38 -10.26 21.40 -6.36
N ILE A 39 -11.11 20.72 -7.15
CA ILE A 39 -12.37 21.28 -7.66
C ILE A 39 -13.54 21.03 -6.69
N TRP A 40 -13.67 19.77 -6.24
CA TRP A 40 -14.83 19.33 -5.44
C TRP A 40 -14.59 19.43 -3.93
N GLY A 41 -13.35 19.74 -3.53
CA GLY A 41 -12.94 19.92 -2.14
C GLY A 41 -12.24 18.69 -1.55
N ARG A 42 -11.17 18.93 -0.80
CA ARG A 42 -10.25 17.90 -0.25
C ARG A 42 -10.99 16.87 0.60
N ARG A 43 -11.75 17.37 1.60
CA ARG A 43 -12.49 16.51 2.54
C ARG A 43 -13.51 15.63 1.85
N LYS A 44 -14.25 16.16 0.86
CA LYS A 44 -15.26 15.39 0.12
C LYS A 44 -14.63 14.23 -0.65
N ILE A 45 -13.55 14.49 -1.35
CA ILE A 45 -12.84 13.45 -2.13
C ILE A 45 -12.17 12.42 -1.21
N LEU A 46 -11.61 12.85 -0.09
CA LEU A 46 -11.06 11.94 0.92
C LEU A 46 -12.14 10.99 1.45
N LEU A 47 -13.34 11.51 1.78
CA LEU A 47 -14.47 10.70 2.23
C LEU A 47 -14.96 9.71 1.16
N ILE A 48 -15.06 10.15 -0.10
CA ILE A 48 -15.39 9.27 -1.23
C ILE A 48 -14.37 8.13 -1.31
N GLY A 49 -13.08 8.44 -1.17
CA GLY A 49 -12.01 7.44 -1.18
C GLY A 49 -12.12 6.44 -0.03
N LEU A 50 -12.35 6.90 1.19
CA LEU A 50 -12.45 6.04 2.38
C LEU A 50 -13.70 5.16 2.35
N PHE A 51 -14.89 5.73 2.11
CA PHE A 51 -16.13 4.94 2.00
C PHE A 51 -16.08 3.99 0.80
N GLY A 52 -15.58 4.47 -0.34
CA GLY A 52 -15.42 3.64 -1.54
C GLY A 52 -14.45 2.50 -1.34
N TYR A 53 -13.32 2.72 -0.65
CA TYR A 53 -12.39 1.65 -0.29
C TYR A 53 -13.04 0.60 0.61
N SER A 54 -13.80 1.03 1.62
CA SER A 54 -14.51 0.12 2.52
C SER A 54 -15.53 -0.73 1.76
N ALA A 55 -16.37 -0.11 0.93
CA ALA A 55 -17.37 -0.81 0.11
C ALA A 55 -16.69 -1.77 -0.89
N GLY A 56 -15.66 -1.31 -1.60
CA GLY A 56 -14.91 -2.14 -2.54
C GLY A 56 -14.20 -3.32 -1.87
N THR A 57 -13.72 -3.14 -0.64
CA THR A 57 -13.08 -4.23 0.12
C THR A 57 -14.11 -5.26 0.58
N VAL A 58 -15.33 -4.84 0.98
CA VAL A 58 -16.44 -5.75 1.27
C VAL A 58 -16.82 -6.58 0.03
N MET A 59 -16.94 -5.92 -1.13
CA MET A 59 -17.24 -6.63 -2.38
C MET A 59 -16.14 -7.65 -2.73
N PHE A 60 -14.87 -7.24 -2.60
CA PHE A 60 -13.73 -8.11 -2.85
C PHE A 60 -13.68 -9.30 -1.88
N ALA A 61 -13.91 -9.08 -0.59
CA ALA A 61 -14.00 -10.14 0.41
C ALA A 61 -15.21 -11.06 0.15
N GLY A 62 -16.34 -10.51 -0.28
CA GLY A 62 -17.52 -11.26 -0.65
C GLY A 62 -17.28 -12.22 -1.81
N VAL A 63 -16.54 -11.81 -2.84
CA VAL A 63 -16.16 -12.73 -3.95
C VAL A 63 -15.30 -13.88 -3.44
N PHE A 64 -14.32 -13.60 -2.56
CA PHE A 64 -13.52 -14.67 -1.94
C PHE A 64 -14.41 -15.61 -1.11
N GLN A 65 -15.32 -15.06 -0.31
CA GLN A 65 -16.24 -15.86 0.50
C GLN A 65 -17.10 -16.79 -0.37
N MET A 66 -17.66 -16.28 -1.47
CA MET A 66 -18.45 -17.09 -2.41
C MET A 66 -17.62 -18.18 -3.08
N ALA A 67 -16.37 -17.87 -3.44
CA ALA A 67 -15.45 -18.84 -4.04
C ALA A 67 -15.05 -19.93 -3.03
N LEU A 68 -14.77 -19.58 -1.77
CA LEU A 68 -14.46 -20.54 -0.70
C LEU A 68 -15.63 -21.47 -0.37
N LEU A 69 -16.87 -20.97 -0.51
CA LEU A 69 -18.09 -21.77 -0.34
C LEU A 69 -18.41 -22.65 -1.57
N GLY A 70 -17.60 -22.59 -2.62
CA GLY A 70 -17.79 -23.40 -3.83
C GLY A 70 -18.86 -22.89 -4.80
N TYR A 71 -19.40 -21.68 -4.60
CA TYR A 71 -20.39 -21.09 -5.51
C TYR A 71 -19.79 -20.54 -6.81
N LEU A 72 -18.47 -20.35 -6.86
CA LEU A 72 -17.77 -19.80 -8.03
C LEU A 72 -16.68 -20.74 -8.50
N VAL A 73 -16.65 -21.00 -9.80
CA VAL A 73 -15.51 -21.68 -10.40
C VAL A 73 -14.30 -20.75 -10.47
N PRO A 74 -13.05 -21.27 -10.45
CA PRO A 74 -11.83 -20.43 -10.33
C PRO A 74 -11.73 -19.31 -11.37
N LEU A 75 -12.13 -19.55 -12.62
CA LEU A 75 -12.09 -18.54 -13.67
C LEU A 75 -13.07 -17.40 -13.41
N THR A 76 -14.29 -17.70 -13.01
CA THR A 76 -15.29 -16.68 -12.66
C THR A 76 -14.86 -15.89 -11.42
N ALA A 77 -14.33 -16.58 -10.42
CA ALA A 77 -13.77 -15.95 -9.23
C ALA A 77 -12.63 -14.97 -9.61
N LEU A 78 -11.71 -15.39 -10.47
CA LEU A 78 -10.60 -14.53 -10.95
C LEU A 78 -11.12 -13.25 -11.61
N ILE A 79 -12.08 -13.38 -12.54
CA ILE A 79 -12.65 -12.22 -13.26
C ILE A 79 -13.31 -11.25 -12.26
N LEU A 80 -14.15 -11.77 -11.36
CA LEU A 80 -14.84 -10.95 -10.35
C LEU A 80 -13.85 -10.31 -9.37
N LEU A 81 -12.79 -11.02 -8.97
CA LEU A 81 -11.72 -10.47 -8.12
C LEU A 81 -10.97 -9.34 -8.81
N ILE A 82 -10.64 -9.48 -10.10
CA ILE A 82 -10.01 -8.39 -10.87
C ILE A 82 -10.95 -7.20 -10.95
N LEU A 83 -12.21 -7.39 -11.31
CA LEU A 83 -13.20 -6.30 -11.46
C LEU A 83 -13.43 -5.56 -10.14
N THR A 84 -13.68 -6.29 -9.06
CA THR A 84 -13.89 -5.69 -7.74
C THR A 84 -12.62 -4.98 -7.24
N ARG A 85 -11.45 -5.53 -7.55
CA ARG A 85 -10.17 -4.93 -7.15
C ARG A 85 -9.85 -3.66 -7.93
N VAL A 86 -10.14 -3.64 -9.24
CA VAL A 86 -10.01 -2.44 -10.09
C VAL A 86 -10.98 -1.35 -9.62
N ALA A 87 -12.24 -1.70 -9.36
CA ALA A 87 -13.23 -0.76 -8.83
C ALA A 87 -12.79 -0.19 -7.47
N ASN A 88 -12.32 -1.05 -6.55
CA ASN A 88 -11.77 -0.64 -5.26
C ASN A 88 -10.56 0.29 -5.43
N ALA A 89 -9.59 -0.08 -6.25
CA ALA A 89 -8.39 0.73 -6.52
C ALA A 89 -8.72 2.09 -7.12
N THR A 90 -9.75 2.16 -7.97
CA THR A 90 -10.22 3.41 -8.57
C THR A 90 -10.63 4.44 -7.52
N VAL A 91 -11.41 4.03 -6.53
CA VAL A 91 -11.87 4.95 -5.46
C VAL A 91 -10.79 5.15 -4.39
N MET A 92 -10.03 4.11 -4.05
CA MET A 92 -8.92 4.20 -3.09
C MET A 92 -7.84 5.19 -3.53
N ALA A 93 -7.62 5.34 -4.85
CA ALA A 93 -6.67 6.30 -5.41
C ALA A 93 -6.95 7.75 -5.02
N ALA A 94 -8.16 8.06 -4.52
CA ALA A 94 -8.54 9.38 -4.02
C ALA A 94 -7.92 9.73 -2.66
N VAL A 95 -7.60 8.74 -1.84
CA VAL A 95 -7.23 8.95 -0.42
C VAL A 95 -5.92 9.71 -0.28
N SER A 96 -4.83 9.17 -0.83
CA SER A 96 -3.48 9.73 -0.64
C SER A 96 -3.33 11.16 -1.19
N PRO A 97 -3.70 11.47 -2.45
CA PRO A 97 -3.57 12.83 -2.96
C PRO A 97 -4.44 13.83 -2.21
N SER A 98 -5.65 13.43 -1.79
CA SER A 98 -6.55 14.33 -1.04
C SER A 98 -6.08 14.59 0.39
N ALA A 99 -5.55 13.58 1.09
CA ALA A 99 -4.99 13.71 2.43
C ALA A 99 -3.76 14.63 2.43
N ASN A 100 -2.82 14.40 1.49
CA ASN A 100 -1.63 15.24 1.35
C ASN A 100 -1.99 16.69 1.01
N ALA A 101 -2.94 16.88 0.10
CA ALA A 101 -3.40 18.21 -0.27
C ALA A 101 -4.15 18.91 0.87
N TYR A 102 -4.99 18.18 1.62
CA TYR A 102 -5.65 18.72 2.81
C TYR A 102 -4.64 19.18 3.85
N MET A 103 -3.63 18.37 4.16
CA MET A 103 -2.57 18.73 5.08
C MET A 103 -1.81 19.98 4.61
N ALA A 104 -1.51 20.08 3.32
CA ALA A 104 -0.84 21.24 2.76
C ALA A 104 -1.70 22.54 2.86
N ASP A 105 -3.02 22.40 2.80
CA ASP A 105 -3.95 23.52 2.89
C ASP A 105 -4.16 24.03 4.34
N ILE A 106 -4.02 23.14 5.35
CA ILE A 106 -4.18 23.53 6.78
C ILE A 106 -2.87 23.91 7.46
N THR A 107 -1.72 23.76 6.80
CA THR A 107 -0.40 24.07 7.36
C THR A 107 0.19 25.33 6.73
N THR A 108 0.88 26.13 7.54
CA THR A 108 1.73 27.23 7.04
C THR A 108 2.93 26.67 6.27
N LEU A 109 3.64 27.51 5.53
CA LEU A 109 4.87 27.07 4.82
C LEU A 109 5.93 26.52 5.78
N GLU A 110 6.03 27.09 6.99
CA GLU A 110 6.98 26.69 8.02
C GLU A 110 6.62 25.33 8.65
N ASP A 111 5.32 25.08 8.90
CA ASP A 111 4.84 23.85 9.53
C ASP A 111 4.52 22.75 8.53
N ARG A 112 4.58 23.02 7.23
CA ARG A 112 4.25 22.04 6.18
C ARG A 112 5.13 20.79 6.24
N ILE A 113 6.42 20.96 6.54
CA ILE A 113 7.36 19.83 6.68
C ILE A 113 6.94 18.93 7.84
N LYS A 114 6.53 19.50 8.97
CA LYS A 114 6.03 18.75 10.14
C LYS A 114 4.72 18.02 9.81
N GLY A 115 3.76 18.71 9.16
CA GLY A 115 2.48 18.12 8.76
C GLY A 115 2.64 16.96 7.77
N MET A 116 3.46 17.12 6.74
CA MET A 116 3.76 16.06 5.78
C MET A 116 4.53 14.91 6.45
N GLY A 117 5.42 15.22 7.38
CA GLY A 117 6.13 14.24 8.21
C GLY A 117 5.17 13.40 9.06
N ALA A 118 4.12 14.00 9.61
CA ALA A 118 3.10 13.26 10.38
C ALA A 118 2.32 12.27 9.50
N ILE A 119 1.94 12.64 8.27
CA ILE A 119 1.32 11.71 7.32
C ILE A 119 2.28 10.56 6.99
N GLY A 120 3.55 10.87 6.72
CA GLY A 120 4.56 9.85 6.45
C GLY A 120 4.77 8.91 7.64
N ALA A 121 4.83 9.43 8.86
CA ALA A 121 4.94 8.63 10.08
C ALA A 121 3.73 7.70 10.28
N ALA A 122 2.50 8.21 10.06
CA ALA A 122 1.29 7.39 10.11
C ALA A 122 1.32 6.25 9.08
N GLY A 123 1.77 6.55 7.85
CA GLY A 123 1.96 5.54 6.80
C GLY A 123 2.98 4.46 7.20
N ASN A 124 4.11 4.87 7.79
CA ASN A 124 5.14 3.93 8.27
C ASN A 124 4.62 3.05 9.41
N ILE A 125 3.90 3.63 10.39
CA ILE A 125 3.26 2.86 11.47
C ILE A 125 2.28 1.84 10.89
N GLY A 126 1.45 2.24 9.94
CA GLY A 126 0.52 1.34 9.26
C GLY A 126 1.24 0.19 8.51
N SER A 127 2.35 0.49 7.85
CA SER A 127 3.17 -0.52 7.14
C SER A 127 3.83 -1.53 8.08
N ILE A 128 4.12 -1.12 9.32
CA ILE A 128 4.72 -1.98 10.35
C ILE A 128 3.65 -2.84 11.02
N LEU A 129 2.59 -2.20 11.52
CA LEU A 129 1.54 -2.87 12.27
C LEU A 129 0.61 -3.70 11.37
N GLY A 130 0.40 -3.26 10.12
CA GLY A 130 -0.51 -3.92 9.18
C GLY A 130 -0.23 -5.41 8.98
N PRO A 131 0.98 -5.81 8.56
CA PRO A 131 1.32 -7.23 8.38
C PRO A 131 1.23 -8.04 9.68
N ALA A 132 1.64 -7.47 10.81
CA ALA A 132 1.57 -8.14 12.11
C ALA A 132 0.12 -8.42 12.52
N ILE A 133 -0.72 -7.39 12.50
CA ILE A 133 -2.15 -7.52 12.80
C ILE A 133 -2.82 -8.43 11.78
N GLY A 134 -2.49 -8.28 10.49
CA GLY A 134 -3.02 -9.12 9.43
C GLY A 134 -2.68 -10.60 9.62
N GLY A 135 -1.44 -10.93 9.99
CA GLY A 135 -1.02 -12.29 10.29
C GLY A 135 -1.72 -12.87 11.52
N LEU A 136 -1.88 -12.09 12.59
CA LEU A 136 -2.64 -12.50 13.79
C LEU A 136 -4.13 -12.74 13.46
N LEU A 137 -4.76 -11.83 12.73
CA LEU A 137 -6.17 -11.97 12.36
C LEU A 137 -6.40 -13.13 11.37
N ALA A 138 -5.43 -13.42 10.52
CA ALA A 138 -5.49 -14.57 9.61
C ALA A 138 -5.53 -15.91 10.37
N SER A 139 -5.12 -15.96 11.65
CA SER A 139 -5.26 -17.15 12.48
C SER A 139 -6.71 -17.50 12.84
N ILE A 140 -7.62 -16.54 12.77
CA ILE A 140 -9.05 -16.75 12.97
C ILE A 140 -9.67 -17.22 11.65
N SER A 141 -9.43 -16.46 10.57
CA SER A 141 -9.82 -16.80 9.20
C SER A 141 -8.98 -15.96 8.23
N LEU A 142 -8.68 -16.50 7.05
CA LEU A 142 -7.97 -15.77 5.99
C LEU A 142 -8.72 -14.52 5.49
N LEU A 143 -10.03 -14.42 5.73
CA LEU A 143 -10.85 -13.25 5.39
C LEU A 143 -10.90 -12.21 6.51
N THR A 144 -10.62 -12.57 7.76
CA THR A 144 -10.70 -11.65 8.92
C THR A 144 -9.88 -10.37 8.73
N PRO A 145 -8.64 -10.40 8.17
CA PRO A 145 -7.88 -9.19 7.90
C PRO A 145 -8.58 -8.21 6.96
N LEU A 146 -9.32 -8.73 5.96
CA LEU A 146 -10.08 -7.89 5.02
C LEU A 146 -11.23 -7.18 5.72
N TYR A 147 -12.04 -7.89 6.51
CA TYR A 147 -13.14 -7.30 7.28
C TYR A 147 -12.64 -6.31 8.33
N PHE A 148 -11.51 -6.62 8.98
CA PHE A 148 -10.89 -5.69 9.92
C PHE A 148 -10.41 -4.40 9.24
N SER A 149 -9.85 -4.49 8.03
CA SER A 149 -9.46 -3.31 7.25
C SER A 149 -10.66 -2.45 6.86
N VAL A 150 -11.81 -3.05 6.56
CA VAL A 150 -13.08 -2.34 6.34
C VAL A 150 -13.48 -1.56 7.58
N LEU A 151 -13.47 -2.20 8.75
CA LEU A 151 -13.83 -1.56 10.02
C LEU A 151 -12.93 -0.35 10.31
N LEU A 152 -11.61 -0.52 10.20
CA LEU A 152 -10.65 0.56 10.40
C LEU A 152 -10.86 1.72 9.43
N THR A 153 -11.13 1.40 8.16
CA THR A 153 -11.31 2.44 7.14
C THR A 153 -12.65 3.17 7.32
N LEU A 154 -13.70 2.46 7.73
CA LEU A 154 -14.97 3.10 8.11
C LEU A 154 -14.79 4.00 9.33
N ALA A 155 -14.07 3.54 10.35
CA ALA A 155 -13.75 4.38 11.51
C ALA A 155 -12.99 5.65 11.10
N ALA A 156 -11.99 5.50 10.20
CA ALA A 156 -11.27 6.64 9.64
C ALA A 156 -12.17 7.58 8.84
N ALA A 157 -13.13 7.04 8.06
CA ALA A 157 -14.11 7.83 7.32
C ALA A 157 -15.03 8.62 8.28
N VAL A 158 -15.52 7.99 9.34
CA VAL A 158 -16.34 8.61 10.38
C VAL A 158 -15.55 9.70 11.11
N LEU A 159 -14.32 9.42 11.54
CA LEU A 159 -13.44 10.42 12.13
C LEU A 159 -13.21 11.60 11.19
N THR A 160 -12.94 11.35 9.92
CA THR A 160 -12.78 12.39 8.89
C THR A 160 -14.05 13.22 8.76
N LEU A 161 -15.22 12.58 8.83
CA LEU A 161 -16.52 13.25 8.72
C LEU A 161 -16.78 14.22 9.87
N PHE A 162 -16.36 13.88 11.08
CA PHE A 162 -16.63 14.72 12.27
C PHE A 162 -15.46 15.62 12.66
N ALA A 163 -14.22 15.17 12.49
CA ALA A 163 -13.04 15.88 12.96
C ALA A 163 -12.45 16.87 11.94
N LEU A 164 -12.60 16.62 10.63
CA LEU A 164 -12.01 17.48 9.62
C LEU A 164 -12.99 18.58 9.18
N PRO A 165 -12.64 19.87 9.33
CA PRO A 165 -13.49 20.96 8.83
C PRO A 165 -13.52 21.01 7.30
N VAL A 166 -14.59 21.57 6.75
CA VAL A 166 -14.68 21.87 5.32
C VAL A 166 -13.85 23.13 5.06
N LEU A 167 -12.78 22.97 4.29
CA LEU A 167 -11.94 24.11 3.92
C LEU A 167 -12.60 24.91 2.77
N PRO A 168 -12.42 26.24 2.76
CA PRO A 168 -12.78 27.04 1.60
C PRO A 168 -12.09 26.50 0.34
N LYS A 169 -12.77 26.58 -0.79
CA LYS A 169 -12.14 26.19 -2.07
C LYS A 169 -10.90 27.03 -2.28
N ALA A 170 -9.76 26.36 -2.51
CA ALA A 170 -8.52 27.06 -2.79
C ALA A 170 -8.72 27.99 -3.98
N THR A 171 -8.50 29.28 -3.78
CA THR A 171 -8.35 30.24 -4.87
C THR A 171 -7.21 29.75 -5.75
N VAL A 172 -7.46 29.64 -7.06
CA VAL A 172 -6.53 29.05 -8.04
C VAL A 172 -5.18 29.76 -7.94
N ILE A 173 -4.28 29.21 -7.14
CA ILE A 173 -2.88 29.63 -7.12
C ILE A 173 -2.28 29.12 -8.45
N LYS A 174 -1.66 30.01 -9.23
CA LYS A 174 -0.94 29.65 -10.45
C LYS A 174 -0.04 28.45 -10.16
N LYS A 175 -0.39 27.28 -10.75
CA LYS A 175 0.39 26.06 -10.54
C LYS A 175 1.80 26.28 -11.07
N PRO A 176 2.84 25.96 -10.31
CA PRO A 176 4.20 26.02 -10.81
C PRO A 176 4.35 25.11 -12.04
N PRO A 177 5.24 25.43 -12.98
CA PRO A 177 5.46 24.63 -14.17
C PRO A 177 5.86 23.20 -13.75
N ARG A 178 5.20 22.21 -14.39
CA ARG A 178 5.45 20.79 -14.08
C ARG A 178 6.84 20.40 -14.57
N LEU A 179 7.68 19.92 -13.66
CA LEU A 179 8.87 19.17 -14.03
C LEU A 179 8.47 17.91 -14.79
N LYS A 180 9.05 17.69 -15.97
CA LYS A 180 8.89 16.45 -16.72
C LYS A 180 9.66 15.34 -16.00
N TYR A 181 9.10 14.14 -15.89
CA TYR A 181 9.82 12.98 -15.32
C TYR A 181 11.10 12.61 -16.06
N SER A 182 11.20 13.01 -17.33
CA SER A 182 12.39 12.87 -18.18
C SER A 182 13.42 13.99 -18.03
N ASP A 183 13.26 14.91 -17.06
CA ASP A 183 14.28 15.94 -16.77
C ASP A 183 15.56 15.23 -16.30
N PRO A 184 16.73 15.49 -16.96
CA PRO A 184 18.00 14.85 -16.61
C PRO A 184 18.43 15.02 -15.15
N ARG A 185 17.91 16.04 -14.46
CA ARG A 185 18.23 16.34 -13.05
C ARG A 185 17.55 15.35 -12.09
N ILE A 186 16.36 14.88 -12.43
CA ILE A 186 15.55 14.01 -11.55
C ILE A 186 15.43 12.59 -12.08
N LEU A 187 15.66 12.36 -13.38
CA LEU A 187 15.55 11.06 -14.02
C LEU A 187 16.35 9.95 -13.31
N PRO A 188 17.62 10.14 -12.92
CA PRO A 188 18.37 9.11 -12.21
C PRO A 188 17.75 8.73 -10.87
N LEU A 189 17.20 9.72 -10.14
CA LEU A 189 16.51 9.48 -8.86
C LEU A 189 15.19 8.76 -9.05
N VAL A 190 14.44 9.11 -10.11
CA VAL A 190 13.19 8.43 -10.45
C VAL A 190 13.46 6.98 -10.81
N VAL A 191 14.45 6.72 -11.68
CA VAL A 191 14.83 5.35 -12.08
C VAL A 191 15.30 4.55 -10.87
N ALA A 192 16.17 5.09 -10.03
CA ALA A 192 16.62 4.43 -8.81
C ALA A 192 15.45 4.12 -7.87
N GLY A 193 14.53 5.06 -7.66
CA GLY A 193 13.33 4.85 -6.84
C GLY A 193 12.43 3.75 -7.40
N VAL A 194 12.17 3.74 -8.71
CA VAL A 194 11.37 2.70 -9.36
C VAL A 194 12.00 1.33 -9.18
N LEU A 195 13.30 1.17 -9.41
CA LEU A 195 14.01 -0.10 -9.26
C LEU A 195 13.99 -0.60 -7.81
N LEU A 196 14.20 0.29 -6.82
CA LEU A 196 14.14 -0.03 -5.40
C LEU A 196 12.74 -0.51 -4.99
N PHE A 197 11.71 0.24 -5.36
CA PHE A 197 10.32 -0.13 -5.05
C PHE A 197 9.88 -1.40 -5.77
N MET A 198 10.34 -1.62 -7.01
CA MET A 198 10.08 -2.85 -7.76
C MET A 198 10.69 -4.07 -7.06
N GLY A 199 11.96 -4.01 -6.64
CA GLY A 199 12.61 -5.08 -5.88
C GLY A 199 11.87 -5.38 -4.57
N PHE A 200 11.53 -4.35 -3.81
CA PHE A 200 10.76 -4.50 -2.58
C PHE A 200 9.37 -5.13 -2.82
N ALA A 201 8.67 -4.69 -3.87
CA ALA A 201 7.36 -5.23 -4.23
C ALA A 201 7.44 -6.71 -4.63
N ILE A 202 8.45 -7.12 -5.41
CA ILE A 202 8.67 -8.52 -5.78
C ILE A 202 8.79 -9.38 -4.52
N VAL A 203 9.66 -9.01 -3.58
CA VAL A 203 9.83 -9.75 -2.32
C VAL A 203 8.52 -9.83 -1.55
N GLN A 204 7.82 -8.70 -1.36
CA GLN A 204 6.56 -8.69 -0.62
C GLN A 204 5.49 -9.60 -1.24
N GLN A 205 5.46 -9.71 -2.57
CA GLN A 205 4.45 -10.51 -3.25
C GLN A 205 4.81 -12.00 -3.32
N THR A 206 6.09 -12.33 -3.39
CA THR A 206 6.55 -13.72 -3.58
C THR A 206 6.87 -14.45 -2.29
N ILE A 207 7.16 -13.74 -1.18
CA ILE A 207 7.59 -14.35 0.09
C ILE A 207 6.56 -15.35 0.64
N ALA A 208 5.28 -15.06 0.48
CA ALA A 208 4.22 -15.95 0.95
C ALA A 208 4.16 -17.27 0.17
N PHE A 209 4.34 -17.22 -1.15
CA PHE A 209 4.40 -18.41 -1.98
C PHE A 209 5.61 -19.25 -1.63
N ARG A 210 6.77 -18.60 -1.49
CA ARG A 210 8.02 -19.28 -1.15
C ARG A 210 7.93 -20.01 0.20
N PHE A 211 7.43 -19.37 1.24
CA PHE A 211 7.26 -20.01 2.55
C PHE A 211 6.26 -21.17 2.50
N GLN A 212 5.20 -21.04 1.71
CA GLN A 212 4.21 -22.09 1.55
C GLN A 212 4.79 -23.30 0.82
N ASP A 213 5.63 -23.08 -0.18
CA ASP A 213 6.24 -24.15 -0.98
C ASP A 213 7.43 -24.81 -0.28
N GLU A 214 8.33 -24.05 0.33
CA GLU A 214 9.54 -24.57 0.98
C GLU A 214 9.24 -25.23 2.34
N LEU A 215 8.28 -24.70 3.11
CA LEU A 215 7.95 -25.20 4.44
C LEU A 215 6.69 -26.05 4.47
N ALA A 216 6.05 -26.27 3.33
CA ALA A 216 4.78 -27.01 3.18
C ALA A 216 3.68 -26.53 4.17
N LEU A 217 3.61 -25.20 4.41
CA LEU A 217 2.71 -24.61 5.38
C LEU A 217 1.28 -24.50 4.83
N SER A 218 0.30 -24.66 5.72
CA SER A 218 -1.09 -24.29 5.42
C SER A 218 -1.24 -22.78 5.16
N GLY A 219 -2.35 -22.37 4.54
CA GLY A 219 -2.60 -20.95 4.26
C GLY A 219 -2.58 -20.06 5.52
N ILE A 220 -3.12 -20.56 6.65
CA ILE A 220 -3.14 -19.85 7.93
C ILE A 220 -1.73 -19.74 8.52
N GLU A 221 -0.96 -20.82 8.52
CA GLU A 221 0.43 -20.84 9.02
C GLU A 221 1.31 -19.91 8.19
N THR A 222 1.18 -19.98 6.86
CA THR A 222 1.88 -19.07 5.94
C THR A 222 1.57 -17.61 6.27
N ALA A 223 0.30 -17.26 6.49
CA ALA A 223 -0.10 -15.90 6.82
C ALA A 223 0.52 -15.42 8.14
N LYS A 224 0.61 -16.29 9.16
CA LYS A 224 1.27 -15.99 10.43
C LYS A 224 2.78 -15.76 10.26
N VAL A 225 3.48 -16.68 9.62
CA VAL A 225 4.93 -16.62 9.41
C VAL A 225 5.30 -15.37 8.59
N VAL A 226 4.59 -15.11 7.50
CA VAL A 226 4.78 -13.91 6.67
C VAL A 226 4.49 -12.64 7.49
N GLY A 227 3.40 -12.63 8.26
CA GLY A 227 3.04 -11.50 9.12
C GLY A 227 4.15 -11.16 10.12
N PHE A 228 4.67 -12.15 10.83
CA PHE A 228 5.79 -11.96 11.75
C PHE A 228 7.08 -11.55 11.05
N SER A 229 7.43 -12.16 9.92
CA SER A 229 8.63 -11.80 9.13
C SER A 229 8.58 -10.34 8.67
N LEU A 230 7.43 -9.88 8.18
CA LEU A 230 7.23 -8.49 7.79
C LEU A 230 7.23 -7.53 8.99
N MET A 231 6.71 -7.95 10.14
CA MET A 231 6.79 -7.18 11.40
C MET A 231 8.24 -6.99 11.83
N PHE A 232 9.06 -8.04 11.84
CA PHE A 232 10.49 -7.94 12.20
C PHE A 232 11.25 -7.04 11.21
N SER A 233 10.99 -7.20 9.92
CA SER A 233 11.56 -6.33 8.88
C SER A 233 11.20 -4.86 9.11
N ALA A 234 9.94 -4.59 9.41
CA ALA A 234 9.45 -3.25 9.66
C ALA A 234 9.98 -2.66 10.98
N ALA A 235 10.11 -3.47 12.05
CA ALA A 235 10.76 -3.06 13.30
C ALA A 235 12.24 -2.71 13.08
N ALA A 236 12.97 -3.51 12.30
CA ALA A 236 14.35 -3.21 11.91
C ALA A 236 14.45 -1.89 11.13
N ALA A 237 13.55 -1.66 10.18
CA ALA A 237 13.48 -0.40 9.43
C ALA A 237 13.22 0.80 10.34
N LEU A 238 12.31 0.67 11.32
CA LEU A 238 12.06 1.70 12.34
C LEU A 238 13.30 1.99 13.20
N LEU A 239 13.98 0.97 13.67
CA LEU A 239 15.21 1.14 14.45
C LEU A 239 16.26 1.92 13.65
N VAL A 240 16.46 1.57 12.38
CA VAL A 240 17.37 2.31 11.49
C VAL A 240 16.89 3.75 11.32
N GLN A 241 15.60 3.99 11.09
CA GLN A 241 15.04 5.32 10.88
C GLN A 241 15.13 6.20 12.13
N LEU A 242 14.92 5.65 13.32
CA LEU A 242 14.91 6.41 14.57
C LEU A 242 16.29 6.56 15.19
N LEU A 243 17.14 5.54 15.08
CA LEU A 243 18.43 5.52 15.78
C LEU A 243 19.62 5.82 14.88
N VAL A 244 19.58 5.39 13.63
CA VAL A 244 20.73 5.49 12.72
C VAL A 244 20.65 6.78 11.88
N ILE A 245 19.53 6.99 11.18
CA ILE A 245 19.39 8.13 10.24
C ILE A 245 19.60 9.50 10.93
N PRO A 246 19.04 9.79 12.12
CA PRO A 246 19.25 11.10 12.78
C PRO A 246 20.68 11.35 13.22
N ARG A 247 21.48 10.28 13.43
CA ARG A 247 22.88 10.37 13.82
C ARG A 247 23.84 10.47 12.64
N LEU A 248 23.34 10.19 11.43
CA LEU A 248 24.15 10.26 10.22
C LEU A 248 24.04 11.66 9.61
N SER A 249 25.08 12.46 9.77
CA SER A 249 25.23 13.76 9.09
C SER A 249 25.75 13.62 7.64
N VAL A 250 25.24 12.61 6.91
CA VAL A 250 25.70 12.31 5.55
C VAL A 250 24.72 12.82 4.49
N ARG A 251 25.26 13.18 3.32
CA ARG A 251 24.44 13.61 2.19
C ARG A 251 23.52 12.47 1.71
N PRO A 252 22.28 12.74 1.31
CA PRO A 252 21.32 11.72 0.85
C PRO A 252 21.86 10.77 -0.24
N PHE A 253 22.69 11.29 -1.13
CA PHE A 253 23.36 10.49 -2.18
C PHE A 253 24.32 9.42 -1.63
N VAL A 254 24.95 9.67 -0.49
CA VAL A 254 25.83 8.67 0.15
C VAL A 254 25.01 7.53 0.73
N LEU A 255 23.85 7.84 1.32
CA LEU A 255 22.92 6.82 1.82
C LEU A 255 22.42 5.92 0.68
N LEU A 256 22.08 6.49 -0.48
CA LEU A 256 21.69 5.71 -1.67
C LEU A 256 22.82 4.79 -2.15
N ARG A 257 24.06 5.30 -2.20
CA ARG A 257 25.23 4.51 -2.61
C ARG A 257 25.53 3.33 -1.67
N ILE A 258 25.22 3.47 -0.39
CA ILE A 258 25.42 2.40 0.60
C ILE A 258 24.23 1.42 0.59
N SER A 259 23.00 1.91 0.49
CA SER A 259 21.80 1.06 0.57
C SER A 259 21.62 0.14 -0.63
N MET A 260 22.01 0.59 -1.85
CA MET A 260 21.90 -0.24 -3.06
C MET A 260 22.70 -1.54 -3.00
N PRO A 261 24.03 -1.53 -2.69
CA PRO A 261 24.80 -2.76 -2.55
C PRO A 261 24.26 -3.69 -1.44
N ILE A 262 23.86 -3.12 -0.30
CA ILE A 262 23.27 -3.90 0.81
C ILE A 262 22.01 -4.62 0.33
N MET A 263 21.15 -3.93 -0.40
CA MET A 263 19.94 -4.53 -0.96
C MET A 263 20.25 -5.62 -2.01
N MET A 264 21.25 -5.39 -2.86
CA MET A 264 21.72 -6.40 -3.83
C MET A 264 22.22 -7.67 -3.13
N ILE A 265 23.01 -7.51 -2.05
CA ILE A 265 23.50 -8.63 -1.24
C ILE A 265 22.31 -9.36 -0.58
N ALA A 266 21.36 -8.63 0.00
CA ALA A 266 20.17 -9.22 0.60
C ALA A 266 19.34 -10.03 -0.39
N PHE A 267 19.10 -9.50 -1.59
CA PHE A 267 18.42 -10.23 -2.66
C PHE A 267 19.24 -11.42 -3.17
N GLY A 268 20.57 -11.29 -3.25
CA GLY A 268 21.48 -12.39 -3.59
C GLY A 268 21.39 -13.54 -2.58
N ILE A 269 21.40 -13.24 -1.29
CA ILE A 269 21.22 -14.22 -0.22
C ILE A 269 19.84 -14.90 -0.34
N MET A 270 18.77 -14.13 -0.58
CA MET A 270 17.43 -14.70 -0.78
C MET A 270 17.33 -15.57 -2.04
N ALA A 271 18.06 -15.25 -3.10
CA ALA A 271 18.05 -16.01 -4.33
C ALA A 271 18.89 -17.31 -4.23
N LEU A 272 19.99 -17.28 -3.47
CA LEU A 272 20.89 -18.41 -3.28
C LEU A 272 20.52 -19.32 -2.09
N GLY A 273 19.74 -18.82 -1.15
CA GLY A 273 19.26 -19.56 0.01
C GLY A 273 18.29 -20.65 -0.43
N HIS A 274 18.81 -21.77 -0.89
CA HIS A 274 18.13 -23.04 -1.00
C HIS A 274 18.45 -23.82 0.26
N SER A 275 17.46 -23.98 1.12
CA SER A 275 17.32 -24.95 2.23
C SER A 275 16.65 -24.36 3.44
#